data_d814ecac6c839dee8739c4a4cedffe91
#
_entry.id   d814ecac6c839dee8739c4a4cedffe91
#
_cell.length_a   1.000
_cell.length_b   1.000
_cell.length_c   1.000
_cell.angle_alpha   90.00
_cell.angle_beta   90.00
_cell.angle_gamma   90.00
#
_symmetry.space_group_name_H-M   'P 1'
#
loop_
_entity.id
_entity.type
_entity.pdbx_description
1 polymer ?
#
loop_
_entity_poly.entity_id
_entity_poly.type
_entity_poly.pdbx_seq_one_letter_code
_entity_poly.pdbx_strand_id
1 'polypeptide(L)'
;MDPKEAVLSYIKAMDDRDYAAARNYLGDNVRVRGPGGESFRSPDEFLKMMEQQRGIYDIKKVFVDGNDVCLLYDFVTPKVTTFFCSWYQVKDGKITSIQTVFDPRAFAAAP
;
A
#
# COMPACT_ATOMS: atom_id res chain seq x y z
N MET A 1 -14.01 6.00 -11.79
CA MET A 1 -13.78 5.43 -10.45
C MET A 1 -13.21 6.53 -9.58
N ASP A 2 -13.83 6.78 -8.43
CA ASP A 2 -13.33 7.83 -7.55
C ASP A 2 -12.04 7.37 -6.80
N PRO A 3 -11.30 8.31 -6.20
CA PRO A 3 -10.04 7.96 -5.54
C PRO A 3 -10.19 6.90 -4.43
N LYS A 4 -11.24 7.00 -3.62
CA LYS A 4 -11.47 6.02 -2.55
C LYS A 4 -11.69 4.62 -3.13
N GLU A 5 -12.52 4.52 -4.17
CA GLU A 5 -12.80 3.24 -4.83
C GLU A 5 -11.53 2.64 -5.43
N ALA A 6 -10.71 3.47 -6.07
CA ALA A 6 -9.45 3.01 -6.66
C ALA A 6 -8.54 2.40 -5.60
N VAL A 7 -8.38 3.09 -4.47
CA VAL A 7 -7.51 2.60 -3.38
C VAL A 7 -8.08 1.34 -2.75
N LEU A 8 -9.37 1.32 -2.43
CA LEU A 8 -9.96 0.14 -1.79
C LEU A 8 -9.99 -1.07 -2.71
N SER A 9 -10.17 -0.86 -4.02
CA SER A 9 -10.08 -1.94 -5.00
C SER A 9 -8.66 -2.50 -5.10
N TYR A 10 -7.66 -1.61 -5.06
CA TYR A 10 -6.26 -2.02 -5.01
C TYR A 10 -5.99 -2.87 -3.76
N ILE A 11 -6.44 -2.42 -2.58
CA ILE A 11 -6.25 -3.15 -1.33
C ILE A 11 -6.93 -4.53 -1.39
N LYS A 12 -8.16 -4.58 -1.91
CA LYS A 12 -8.86 -5.86 -2.04
C LYS A 12 -8.09 -6.83 -2.94
N ALA A 13 -7.57 -6.34 -4.06
CA ALA A 13 -6.76 -7.17 -4.95
C ALA A 13 -5.51 -7.69 -4.24
N MET A 14 -4.86 -6.84 -3.44
CA MET A 14 -3.70 -7.26 -2.65
C MET A 14 -4.06 -8.34 -1.64
N ASP A 15 -5.17 -8.15 -0.91
CA ASP A 15 -5.62 -9.12 0.08
C ASP A 15 -6.01 -10.46 -0.57
N ASP A 16 -6.56 -10.40 -1.78
CA ASP A 16 -6.92 -11.58 -2.55
C ASP A 16 -5.72 -12.25 -3.24
N ARG A 17 -4.53 -11.68 -3.10
CA ARG A 17 -3.30 -12.14 -3.79
C ARG A 17 -3.42 -12.05 -5.31
N ASP A 18 -4.29 -11.20 -5.80
CA ASP A 18 -4.46 -10.95 -7.24
C ASP A 18 -3.59 -9.78 -7.65
N TYR A 19 -2.30 -10.05 -7.83
CA TYR A 19 -1.31 -8.99 -8.11
C TYR A 19 -1.47 -8.42 -9.51
N ALA A 20 -1.99 -9.20 -10.46
CA ALA A 20 -2.29 -8.69 -11.79
C ALA A 20 -3.38 -7.62 -11.72
N ALA A 21 -4.45 -7.86 -10.95
CA ALA A 21 -5.49 -6.86 -10.73
C ALA A 21 -4.95 -5.66 -9.98
N ALA A 22 -4.15 -5.88 -8.93
CA ALA A 22 -3.55 -4.79 -8.15
C ALA A 22 -2.69 -3.89 -9.04
N ARG A 23 -1.93 -4.48 -9.96
CA ARG A 23 -1.08 -3.73 -10.89
C ARG A 23 -1.87 -2.73 -11.73
N ASN A 24 -3.11 -3.07 -12.08
CA ASN A 24 -3.96 -2.20 -12.89
C ASN A 24 -4.36 -0.90 -12.19
N TYR A 25 -4.28 -0.87 -10.85
CA TYR A 25 -4.58 0.33 -10.08
C TYR A 25 -3.36 1.19 -9.80
N LEU A 26 -2.16 0.73 -10.16
CA LEU A 26 -0.92 1.48 -9.96
C LEU A 26 -0.51 2.17 -11.27
N GLY A 27 -0.16 3.43 -11.19
CA GLY A 27 0.43 4.15 -12.33
C GLY A 27 1.80 3.57 -12.66
N ASP A 28 2.22 3.70 -13.91
CA ASP A 28 3.51 3.16 -14.37
C ASP A 28 4.69 3.83 -13.67
N ASN A 29 4.51 5.08 -13.24
CA ASN A 29 5.54 5.85 -12.55
C ASN A 29 5.19 6.06 -11.08
N VAL A 30 4.45 5.15 -10.47
CA VAL A 30 4.06 5.26 -9.08
C VAL A 30 5.31 5.41 -8.19
N ARG A 31 5.22 6.35 -7.24
CA ARG A 31 6.29 6.60 -6.27
C ARG A 31 5.89 5.97 -4.95
N VAL A 32 6.74 5.11 -4.43
CA VAL A 32 6.50 4.43 -3.15
C VAL A 32 7.57 4.84 -2.16
N ARG A 33 7.15 5.42 -1.04
CA ARG A 33 8.05 5.87 0.03
C ARG A 33 7.63 5.27 1.37
N GLY A 34 8.60 4.78 2.10
CA GLY A 34 8.44 4.31 3.47
C GLY A 34 9.32 5.09 4.42
N PRO A 35 9.55 4.60 5.64
CA PRO A 35 10.38 5.31 6.64
C PRO A 35 11.81 5.58 6.19
N GLY A 36 12.36 4.77 5.28
CA GLY A 36 13.71 4.96 4.74
C GLY A 36 13.77 5.81 3.47
N GLY A 37 12.64 6.35 3.01
CA GLY A 37 12.57 7.12 1.78
C GLY A 37 12.04 6.30 0.61
N GLU A 38 12.33 6.75 -0.61
CA GLU A 38 11.86 6.09 -1.83
C GLU A 38 12.63 4.81 -2.07
N SER A 39 11.91 3.68 -2.22
CA SER A 39 12.53 2.36 -2.16
C SER A 39 12.40 1.52 -3.44
N PHE A 40 11.49 1.87 -4.35
CA PHE A 40 11.19 1.01 -5.49
C PHE A 40 11.28 1.77 -6.81
N ARG A 41 11.78 1.09 -7.85
CA ARG A 41 11.97 1.67 -9.18
C ARG A 41 10.76 1.49 -10.09
N SER A 42 9.90 0.53 -9.79
CA SER A 42 8.76 0.20 -10.61
C SER A 42 7.63 -0.38 -9.77
N PRO A 43 6.38 -0.30 -10.26
CA PRO A 43 5.26 -0.94 -9.58
C PRO A 43 5.45 -2.46 -9.47
N ASP A 44 6.07 -3.10 -10.44
CA ASP A 44 6.28 -4.55 -10.41
C ASP A 44 7.26 -4.95 -9.30
N GLU A 45 8.31 -4.16 -9.10
CA GLU A 45 9.26 -4.39 -8.00
C GLU A 45 8.57 -4.25 -6.64
N PHE A 46 7.72 -3.22 -6.50
CA PHE A 46 6.96 -3.01 -5.27
C PHE A 46 6.01 -4.18 -4.99
N LEU A 47 5.25 -4.61 -6.00
CA LEU A 47 4.29 -5.71 -5.84
C LEU A 47 5.00 -7.02 -5.49
N LYS A 48 6.17 -7.25 -6.06
CA LYS A 48 6.96 -8.44 -5.74
C LYS A 48 7.38 -8.45 -4.29
N MET A 49 7.81 -7.30 -3.76
CA MET A 49 8.15 -7.18 -2.35
C MET A 49 6.93 -7.44 -1.47
N MET A 50 5.79 -6.85 -1.83
CA MET A 50 4.55 -7.03 -1.06
C MET A 50 4.08 -8.47 -1.07
N GLU A 51 4.24 -9.17 -2.18
CA GLU A 51 3.92 -10.60 -2.27
C GLU A 51 4.74 -11.41 -1.26
N GLN A 52 6.02 -11.09 -1.11
CA GLN A 52 6.90 -11.76 -0.18
C GLN A 52 6.52 -11.52 1.29
N GLN A 53 5.95 -10.36 1.60
CA GLN A 53 5.52 -10.03 2.96
C GLN A 53 4.29 -10.83 3.41
N ARG A 54 3.45 -11.24 2.48
CA ARG A 54 2.23 -12.01 2.76
C ARG A 54 1.32 -11.31 3.76
N GLY A 55 1.21 -9.99 3.64
CA GLY A 55 0.42 -9.18 4.54
C GLY A 55 -1.04 -9.07 4.16
N ILE A 56 -1.87 -8.78 5.15
CA ILE A 56 -3.29 -8.48 5.00
C ILE A 56 -3.53 -7.10 5.59
N TYR A 57 -4.35 -6.30 4.95
CA TYR A 57 -4.71 -4.96 5.40
C TYR A 57 -5.96 -5.04 6.29
N ASP A 58 -5.78 -4.89 7.58
CA ASP A 58 -6.92 -4.77 8.51
C ASP A 58 -7.22 -3.28 8.70
N ILE A 59 -8.10 -2.74 7.85
CA ILE A 59 -8.37 -1.31 7.78
C ILE A 59 -9.18 -0.85 9.00
N LYS A 60 -8.67 0.18 9.68
CA LYS A 60 -9.32 0.79 10.84
C LYS A 60 -10.07 2.07 10.47
N LYS A 61 -9.51 2.89 9.56
CA LYS A 61 -10.09 4.16 9.20
C LYS A 61 -9.66 4.58 7.80
N VAL A 62 -10.56 5.26 7.09
CA VAL A 62 -10.31 5.82 5.76
C VAL A 62 -10.64 7.30 5.81
N PHE A 63 -9.70 8.13 5.37
CA PHE A 63 -9.90 9.58 5.22
C PHE A 63 -9.71 9.94 3.75
N VAL A 64 -10.58 10.80 3.23
CA VAL A 64 -10.51 11.24 1.84
C VAL A 64 -10.50 12.77 1.79
N ASP A 65 -9.54 13.31 1.04
CA ASP A 65 -9.45 14.73 0.76
C ASP A 65 -9.15 14.90 -0.73
N GLY A 66 -10.20 15.13 -1.53
CA GLY A 66 -10.03 15.24 -2.98
C GLY A 66 -9.48 13.95 -3.57
N ASN A 67 -8.31 14.06 -4.20
CA ASN A 67 -7.61 12.91 -4.80
C ASN A 67 -6.68 12.20 -3.84
N ASP A 68 -6.65 12.63 -2.59
CA ASP A 68 -5.82 12.04 -1.56
C ASP A 68 -6.65 11.11 -0.68
N VAL A 69 -6.14 9.91 -0.44
CA VAL A 69 -6.80 8.91 0.41
C VAL A 69 -5.78 8.44 1.44
N CYS A 70 -6.17 8.50 2.71
CA CYS A 70 -5.31 8.04 3.80
C CYS A 70 -5.97 6.88 4.52
N LEU A 71 -5.23 5.80 4.70
CA LEU A 71 -5.68 4.62 5.43
C LEU A 71 -4.91 4.49 6.73
N LEU A 72 -5.63 4.24 7.80
CA LEU A 72 -5.05 3.73 9.05
C LEU A 72 -5.41 2.27 9.15
N TYR A 73 -4.42 1.40 9.28
CA TYR A 73 -4.65 -0.05 9.28
C TYR A 73 -3.58 -0.79 10.04
N ASP A 74 -3.93 -1.99 10.48
CA ASP A 74 -2.95 -2.95 10.95
C ASP A 74 -2.52 -3.79 9.74
N PHE A 75 -1.22 -3.84 9.49
CA PHE A 75 -0.66 -4.72 8.47
C PHE A 75 -0.29 -6.02 9.14
N VAL A 76 -1.03 -7.07 8.83
CA VAL A 76 -0.92 -8.36 9.49
C VAL A 76 -0.10 -9.29 8.62
N THR A 77 1.10 -9.65 9.07
CA THR A 77 1.94 -10.64 8.40
C THR A 77 2.05 -11.89 9.27
N PRO A 78 2.55 -13.01 8.72
CA PRO A 78 2.75 -14.21 9.55
C PRO A 78 3.69 -13.99 10.74
N LYS A 79 4.60 -13.03 10.66
CA LYS A 79 5.60 -12.80 11.70
C LYS A 79 5.19 -11.71 12.69
N VAL A 80 4.48 -10.68 12.22
CA VAL A 80 4.23 -9.49 13.04
C VAL A 80 3.00 -8.74 12.54
N THR A 81 2.29 -8.10 13.47
CA THR A 81 1.24 -7.14 13.16
C THR A 81 1.73 -5.75 13.54
N THR A 82 1.67 -4.81 12.59
CA THR A 82 2.21 -3.48 12.77
C THR A 82 1.19 -2.44 12.31
N PHE A 83 1.03 -1.37 13.07
CA PHE A 83 0.13 -0.28 12.70
C PHE A 83 0.78 0.59 11.62
N PHE A 84 0.04 0.81 10.55
CA PHE A 84 0.48 1.57 9.38
C PHE A 84 -0.45 2.75 9.13
N CYS A 85 0.12 3.82 8.60
CA CYS A 85 -0.61 4.94 8.00
C CYS A 85 -0.10 5.09 6.57
N SER A 86 -0.97 4.96 5.58
CA SER A 86 -0.60 5.09 4.18
C SER A 86 -1.38 6.20 3.50
N TRP A 87 -0.66 7.09 2.84
CA TRP A 87 -1.21 8.19 2.08
C TRP A 87 -1.07 7.86 0.59
N TYR A 88 -2.22 7.76 -0.08
CA TYR A 88 -2.31 7.45 -1.51
C TYR A 88 -2.75 8.70 -2.26
N GLN A 89 -2.05 9.03 -3.34
CA GLN A 89 -2.49 10.05 -4.28
C GLN A 89 -2.96 9.35 -5.54
N VAL A 90 -4.14 9.75 -6.05
CA VAL A 90 -4.80 9.08 -7.17
C VAL A 90 -5.02 10.10 -8.28
N LYS A 91 -4.79 9.67 -9.52
CA LYS A 91 -5.07 10.48 -10.71
C LYS A 91 -5.61 9.56 -11.80
N ASP A 92 -6.77 9.93 -12.35
CA ASP A 92 -7.41 9.17 -13.44
C ASP A 92 -7.57 7.68 -13.12
N GLY A 93 -7.98 7.39 -11.88
CA GLY A 93 -8.20 6.02 -11.43
C GLY A 93 -6.95 5.22 -11.13
N LYS A 94 -5.77 5.84 -11.16
CA LYS A 94 -4.49 5.19 -10.90
C LYS A 94 -3.83 5.80 -9.68
N ILE A 95 -3.25 4.98 -8.84
CA ILE A 95 -2.45 5.42 -7.70
C ILE A 95 -1.10 5.89 -8.24
N THR A 96 -0.77 7.15 -7.99
CA THR A 96 0.47 7.77 -8.48
C THR A 96 1.53 7.90 -7.41
N SER A 97 1.13 7.83 -6.14
CA SER A 97 2.05 7.95 -5.02
C SER A 97 1.50 7.22 -3.81
N ILE A 98 2.38 6.51 -3.12
CA ILE A 98 2.08 5.85 -1.84
C ILE A 98 3.18 6.28 -0.87
N GLN A 99 2.78 6.92 0.22
CA GLN A 99 3.71 7.23 1.30
C GLN A 99 3.21 6.56 2.56
N THR A 100 4.04 5.73 3.16
CA THR A 100 3.66 4.90 4.30
C THR A 100 4.53 5.22 5.50
N VAL A 101 3.89 5.35 6.66
CA VAL A 101 4.55 5.58 7.94
C VAL A 101 4.25 4.40 8.85
N PHE A 102 5.28 3.80 9.39
CA PHE A 102 5.18 2.72 10.37
C PHE A 102 6.49 2.64 11.14
N ASP A 103 6.50 1.88 12.21
CA ASP A 103 7.73 1.62 12.96
C ASP A 103 8.51 0.48 12.30
N PRO A 104 9.63 0.77 11.61
CA PRO A 104 10.36 -0.27 10.88
C PRO A 104 11.06 -1.28 11.81
N ARG A 105 11.19 -0.98 13.10
CA ARG A 105 11.82 -1.89 14.06
C ARG A 105 11.04 -3.21 14.18
N ALA A 106 9.72 -3.16 13.94
CA ALA A 106 8.89 -4.36 13.98
C ALA A 106 9.36 -5.43 12.98
N PHE A 107 9.89 -5.00 11.84
CA PHE A 107 10.38 -5.90 10.79
C PHE A 107 11.85 -6.24 10.97
N ALA A 108 12.62 -5.35 11.55
CA ALA A 108 14.06 -5.56 11.77
C ALA A 108 14.33 -6.54 12.93
N ALA A 109 13.40 -6.64 13.89
CA ALA A 109 13.58 -7.47 15.08
C ALA A 109 13.37 -8.96 14.82
N ALA A 110 12.87 -9.36 13.65
CA ALA A 110 12.64 -10.77 13.32
C ALA A 110 13.99 -11.45 13.06
N PRO A 111 14.32 -12.53 13.79
CA PRO A 111 15.55 -13.27 13.52
C PRO A 111 15.47 -14.03 12.20
#